data_cfe27a9b4d09e914fff50322fce7ed33
#
_entry.id   cfe27a9b4d09e914fff50322fce7ed33
#
_cell.length_a   1.000
_cell.length_b   1.000
_cell.length_c   1.000
_cell.angle_alpha   90.00
_cell.angle_beta   90.00
_cell.angle_gamma   90.00
#
_symmetry.space_group_name_H-M   'P 1'
#
loop_
_entity.id
_entity.type
_entity.pdbx_description
1 polymer ?
#
loop_
_entity_poly.entity_id
_entity_poly.type
_entity_poly.pdbx_seq_one_letter_code
_entity_poly.pdbx_strand_id
1 'polypeptide(L)'
;MVSSSSVNNDLSSVKSILSSYSSQISGLDGAWKGTSHDSIVSKTESFISEYTSAIENGMSAFASACDKYENYKSYKNSLDIARNNLNLANQKQDSGAQSLYSNQVSEYSGKINSLKAEIESLLSTVSSNRLAATSSTPNLNDFVNYYQYNYSDPYYAGTTIAEAGCGTTSMAMVLTYLTGKEVSPVEATNYSLNHGTYVNGQGTAWSYFGKISSDYGINCEESGVSSQNIVNSLSNGKTVIMSMGPGTFTRSGHFIVLTGINDDGTVSVADPNSEERSNTNYNVSTLVNEGKEMWSFDK
;
A
#
# COMPACT_ATOMS: atom_id res chain seq x y z
N MET A 1 -16.37 -8.94 -1.42
CA MET A 1 -16.63 -7.51 -1.71
C MET A 1 -16.91 -6.84 -0.37
N VAL A 2 -16.33 -5.67 -0.11
CA VAL A 2 -16.56 -4.94 1.14
C VAL A 2 -17.98 -4.40 1.13
N SER A 3 -18.74 -4.61 2.22
CA SER A 3 -20.10 -4.08 2.38
C SER A 3 -20.08 -2.78 3.20
N SER A 4 -21.08 -1.92 3.02
CA SER A 4 -21.24 -0.70 3.82
C SER A 4 -21.34 -1.00 5.33
N SER A 5 -22.00 -2.11 5.70
CA SER A 5 -22.11 -2.53 7.08
C SER A 5 -20.75 -2.93 7.69
N SER A 6 -19.88 -3.59 6.92
CA SER A 6 -18.52 -3.89 7.37
C SER A 6 -17.72 -2.60 7.62
N VAL A 7 -17.77 -1.65 6.68
CA VAL A 7 -17.10 -0.35 6.82
C VAL A 7 -17.60 0.43 8.05
N ASN A 8 -18.91 0.43 8.28
CA ASN A 8 -19.50 1.12 9.44
C ASN A 8 -19.12 0.44 10.77
N ASN A 9 -18.97 -0.88 10.81
CA ASN A 9 -18.47 -1.59 11.99
C ASN A 9 -17.01 -1.25 12.28
N ASP A 10 -16.18 -1.19 11.24
CA ASP A 10 -14.77 -0.80 11.37
C ASP A 10 -14.65 0.66 11.84
N LEU A 11 -15.46 1.58 11.29
CA LEU A 11 -15.54 2.96 11.75
C LEU A 11 -15.91 3.04 13.24
N SER A 12 -16.90 2.28 13.69
CA SER A 12 -17.31 2.25 15.10
C SER A 12 -16.19 1.75 16.01
N SER A 13 -15.42 0.76 15.56
CA SER A 13 -14.27 0.23 16.29
C SER A 13 -13.15 1.27 16.39
N VAL A 14 -12.82 1.97 15.31
CA VAL A 14 -11.81 3.03 15.30
C VAL A 14 -12.22 4.18 16.23
N LYS A 15 -13.48 4.60 16.21
CA LYS A 15 -14.01 5.63 17.12
C LYS A 15 -13.84 5.24 18.59
N SER A 16 -14.12 3.99 18.92
CA SER A 16 -13.94 3.47 20.29
C SER A 16 -12.47 3.52 20.74
N ILE A 17 -11.54 3.17 19.85
CA ILE A 17 -10.10 3.23 20.13
C ILE A 17 -9.67 4.67 20.36
N LEU A 18 -10.02 5.61 19.48
CA LEU A 18 -9.67 7.03 19.58
C LEU A 18 -10.25 7.66 20.87
N SER A 19 -11.48 7.34 21.22
CA SER A 19 -12.11 7.77 22.47
C SER A 19 -11.39 7.23 23.71
N SER A 20 -10.95 5.97 23.69
CA SER A 20 -10.14 5.38 24.74
C SER A 20 -8.80 6.09 24.91
N TYR A 21 -8.13 6.42 23.81
CA TYR A 21 -6.88 7.20 23.83
C TYR A 21 -7.07 8.58 24.43
N SER A 22 -8.12 9.31 24.03
CA SER A 22 -8.45 10.62 24.58
C SER A 22 -8.65 10.55 26.08
N SER A 23 -9.37 9.54 26.56
CA SER A 23 -9.62 9.34 28.00
C SER A 23 -8.33 9.01 28.78
N GLN A 24 -7.42 8.24 28.20
CA GLN A 24 -6.13 7.92 28.83
C GLN A 24 -5.23 9.16 28.93
N ILE A 25 -5.22 10.01 27.93
CA ILE A 25 -4.42 11.26 27.91
C ILE A 25 -4.97 12.24 28.93
N SER A 26 -6.29 12.44 28.97
CA SER A 26 -6.92 13.27 30.00
C SER A 26 -6.67 12.75 31.44
N GLY A 27 -6.53 11.43 31.59
CA GLY A 27 -6.18 10.79 32.86
C GLY A 27 -4.74 11.07 33.36
N LEU A 28 -3.85 11.57 32.49
CA LEU A 28 -2.48 11.94 32.90
C LEU A 28 -2.43 13.21 33.76
N ASP A 29 -3.48 14.03 33.75
CA ASP A 29 -3.57 15.29 34.53
C ASP A 29 -3.34 15.10 36.03
N GLY A 30 -3.63 13.93 36.55
CA GLY A 30 -3.42 13.59 37.96
C GLY A 30 -1.98 13.21 38.33
N ALA A 31 -1.20 12.76 37.35
CA ALA A 31 0.11 12.17 37.57
C ALA A 31 1.29 13.09 37.16
N TRP A 32 1.03 14.02 36.25
CA TRP A 32 2.07 14.91 35.70
C TRP A 32 1.46 16.29 35.39
N LYS A 33 2.13 17.38 35.80
CA LYS A 33 1.68 18.77 35.61
C LYS A 33 2.82 19.65 35.13
N GLY A 34 2.48 20.71 34.40
CA GLY A 34 3.39 21.76 33.95
C GLY A 34 3.25 22.10 32.46
N THR A 35 3.88 23.18 32.04
CA THR A 35 3.74 23.72 30.66
C THR A 35 4.09 22.70 29.56
N SER A 36 5.00 21.77 29.79
CA SER A 36 5.33 20.70 28.86
C SER A 36 4.21 19.66 28.77
N HIS A 37 3.57 19.31 29.90
CA HIS A 37 2.39 18.46 29.99
C HIS A 37 1.24 19.09 29.20
N ASP A 38 0.87 20.34 29.50
CA ASP A 38 -0.25 21.03 28.87
C ASP A 38 -0.07 21.13 27.34
N SER A 39 1.17 21.36 26.89
CA SER A 39 1.50 21.39 25.46
C SER A 39 1.34 20.02 24.79
N ILE A 40 1.72 18.91 25.45
CA ILE A 40 1.59 17.55 24.92
C ILE A 40 0.12 17.15 24.87
N VAL A 41 -0.62 17.37 25.98
CA VAL A 41 -2.05 17.05 26.04
C VAL A 41 -2.81 17.78 24.94
N SER A 42 -2.66 19.11 24.84
CA SER A 42 -3.35 19.93 23.83
C SER A 42 -3.02 19.53 22.39
N LYS A 43 -1.73 19.23 22.09
CA LYS A 43 -1.33 18.75 20.75
C LYS A 43 -1.93 17.40 20.43
N THR A 44 -1.97 16.49 21.41
CA THR A 44 -2.52 15.15 21.22
C THR A 44 -4.03 15.17 21.06
N GLU A 45 -4.74 16.00 21.82
CA GLU A 45 -6.19 16.19 21.67
C GLU A 45 -6.54 16.81 20.31
N SER A 46 -5.79 17.81 19.85
CA SER A 46 -5.95 18.38 18.51
C SER A 46 -5.73 17.34 17.42
N PHE A 47 -4.67 16.54 17.53
CA PHE A 47 -4.38 15.45 16.63
C PHE A 47 -5.51 14.40 16.59
N ILE A 48 -5.97 13.93 17.76
CA ILE A 48 -7.08 12.95 17.85
C ILE A 48 -8.34 13.52 17.20
N SER A 49 -8.67 14.78 17.45
CA SER A 49 -9.86 15.45 16.89
C SER A 49 -9.80 15.54 15.37
N GLU A 50 -8.66 15.96 14.81
CA GLU A 50 -8.45 16.06 13.37
C GLU A 50 -8.55 14.69 12.69
N TYR A 51 -7.88 13.70 13.25
CA TYR A 51 -7.90 12.32 12.73
C TYR A 51 -9.29 11.68 12.82
N THR A 52 -10.00 11.90 13.93
CA THR A 52 -11.38 11.40 14.08
C THR A 52 -12.27 11.94 12.97
N SER A 53 -12.22 13.24 12.72
CA SER A 53 -13.05 13.87 11.69
C SER A 53 -12.73 13.37 10.28
N ALA A 54 -11.44 13.22 9.93
CA ALA A 54 -11.04 12.74 8.62
C ALA A 54 -11.44 11.27 8.41
N ILE A 55 -11.25 10.42 9.42
CA ILE A 55 -11.65 9.01 9.39
C ILE A 55 -13.17 8.89 9.23
N GLU A 56 -13.94 9.64 10.03
CA GLU A 56 -15.41 9.62 9.95
C GLU A 56 -15.92 10.02 8.57
N ASN A 57 -15.43 11.11 8.03
CA ASN A 57 -15.83 11.61 6.72
C ASN A 57 -15.44 10.64 5.61
N GLY A 58 -14.19 10.15 5.63
CA GLY A 58 -13.68 9.21 4.62
C GLY A 58 -14.41 7.87 4.65
N MET A 59 -14.56 7.25 5.82
CA MET A 59 -15.21 5.94 5.93
C MET A 59 -16.72 6.02 5.67
N SER A 60 -17.40 7.08 6.09
CA SER A 60 -18.81 7.28 5.79
C SER A 60 -19.06 7.48 4.29
N ALA A 61 -18.19 8.24 3.63
CA ALA A 61 -18.26 8.39 2.17
C ALA A 61 -18.00 7.05 1.46
N PHE A 62 -17.05 6.25 1.93
CA PHE A 62 -16.76 4.92 1.37
C PHE A 62 -17.93 3.96 1.57
N ALA A 63 -18.54 3.91 2.75
CA ALA A 63 -19.74 3.11 2.99
C ALA A 63 -20.88 3.48 2.04
N SER A 64 -21.11 4.79 1.86
CA SER A 64 -22.12 5.29 0.91
C SER A 64 -21.80 4.92 -0.54
N ALA A 65 -20.52 4.95 -0.94
CA ALA A 65 -20.09 4.52 -2.26
C ALA A 65 -20.36 3.01 -2.48
N CYS A 66 -20.16 2.18 -1.46
CA CYS A 66 -20.48 0.75 -1.51
C CYS A 66 -21.98 0.51 -1.77
N ASP A 67 -22.88 1.20 -1.06
CA ASP A 67 -24.31 1.08 -1.24
C ASP A 67 -24.75 1.51 -2.66
N LYS A 68 -24.20 2.64 -3.15
CA LYS A 68 -24.49 3.11 -4.50
C LYS A 68 -23.95 2.17 -5.57
N TYR A 69 -22.85 1.49 -5.33
CA TYR A 69 -22.31 0.48 -6.24
C TYR A 69 -23.21 -0.76 -6.33
N GLU A 70 -23.84 -1.20 -5.23
CA GLU A 70 -24.84 -2.27 -5.29
C GLU A 70 -26.03 -1.88 -6.16
N ASN A 71 -26.54 -0.65 -6.02
CA ASN A 71 -27.60 -0.12 -6.88
C ASN A 71 -27.16 -0.02 -8.35
N TYR A 72 -25.92 0.40 -8.62
CA TYR A 72 -25.34 0.41 -9.96
C TYR A 72 -25.36 -0.97 -10.60
N LYS A 73 -24.96 -2.02 -9.88
CA LYS A 73 -25.01 -3.41 -10.39
C LYS A 73 -26.41 -3.86 -10.71
N SER A 74 -27.38 -3.52 -9.85
CA SER A 74 -28.80 -3.85 -10.06
C SER A 74 -29.33 -3.19 -11.34
N TYR A 75 -29.11 -1.89 -11.52
CA TYR A 75 -29.55 -1.19 -12.74
C TYR A 75 -28.81 -1.65 -13.99
N LYS A 76 -27.51 -2.01 -13.88
CA LYS A 76 -26.78 -2.59 -15.00
C LYS A 76 -27.42 -3.89 -15.48
N ASN A 77 -27.79 -4.79 -14.56
CA ASN A 77 -28.49 -6.02 -14.89
C ASN A 77 -29.87 -5.73 -15.56
N SER A 78 -30.64 -4.78 -15.01
CA SER A 78 -31.92 -4.36 -15.58
C SER A 78 -31.77 -3.77 -17.00
N LEU A 79 -30.71 -3.00 -17.22
CA LEU A 79 -30.40 -2.45 -18.55
C LEU A 79 -30.10 -3.56 -19.56
N ASP A 80 -29.30 -4.56 -19.18
CA ASP A 80 -28.96 -5.68 -20.06
C ASP A 80 -30.20 -6.49 -20.42
N ILE A 81 -31.13 -6.73 -19.48
CA ILE A 81 -32.44 -7.37 -19.73
C ILE A 81 -33.28 -6.51 -20.67
N ALA A 82 -33.38 -5.19 -20.44
CA ALA A 82 -34.15 -4.30 -21.28
C ALA A 82 -33.63 -4.25 -22.73
N ARG A 83 -32.30 -4.24 -22.91
CA ARG A 83 -31.64 -4.29 -24.22
C ARG A 83 -31.95 -5.59 -24.96
N ASN A 84 -31.88 -6.73 -24.28
CA ASN A 84 -32.21 -8.03 -24.85
C ASN A 84 -33.67 -8.08 -25.28
N ASN A 85 -34.60 -7.58 -24.45
CA ASN A 85 -36.02 -7.52 -24.77
C ASN A 85 -36.29 -6.56 -25.94
N LEU A 86 -35.62 -5.44 -26.03
CA LEU A 86 -35.70 -4.51 -27.15
C LEU A 86 -35.27 -5.19 -28.47
N ASN A 87 -34.16 -5.93 -28.42
CA ASN A 87 -33.69 -6.70 -29.59
C ASN A 87 -34.74 -7.74 -30.05
N LEU A 88 -35.38 -8.44 -29.12
CA LEU A 88 -36.47 -9.40 -29.44
C LEU A 88 -37.70 -8.70 -30.00
N ALA A 89 -38.09 -7.53 -29.46
CA ALA A 89 -39.21 -6.73 -29.97
C ALA A 89 -38.94 -6.21 -31.39
N ASN A 90 -37.68 -5.82 -31.68
CA ASN A 90 -37.25 -5.42 -33.02
C ASN A 90 -37.36 -6.58 -34.03
N GLN A 91 -36.90 -7.77 -33.63
CA GLN A 91 -37.01 -8.97 -34.47
C GLN A 91 -38.47 -9.36 -34.79
N LYS A 92 -39.37 -9.16 -33.82
CA LYS A 92 -40.81 -9.45 -33.96
C LYS A 92 -41.60 -8.29 -34.57
N GLN A 93 -40.99 -7.16 -34.84
CA GLN A 93 -41.62 -5.92 -35.32
C GLN A 93 -42.80 -5.44 -34.42
N ASP A 94 -42.69 -5.70 -33.11
CA ASP A 94 -43.70 -5.29 -32.13
C ASP A 94 -43.43 -3.85 -31.68
N SER A 95 -44.14 -2.90 -32.28
CA SER A 95 -43.95 -1.46 -32.03
C SER A 95 -44.27 -1.03 -30.58
N GLY A 96 -45.23 -1.70 -29.93
CA GLY A 96 -45.56 -1.43 -28.53
C GLY A 96 -44.45 -1.85 -27.58
N ALA A 97 -43.96 -3.07 -27.78
CA ALA A 97 -42.82 -3.57 -27.01
C ALA A 97 -41.52 -2.80 -27.27
N GLN A 98 -41.29 -2.39 -28.53
CA GLN A 98 -40.12 -1.53 -28.88
C GLN A 98 -40.14 -0.21 -28.12
N SER A 99 -41.29 0.48 -28.08
CA SER A 99 -41.42 1.74 -27.33
C SER A 99 -41.22 1.54 -25.84
N LEU A 100 -41.80 0.49 -25.26
CA LEU A 100 -41.65 0.17 -23.83
C LEU A 100 -40.18 -0.08 -23.45
N TYR A 101 -39.51 -0.98 -24.15
CA TYR A 101 -38.14 -1.36 -23.81
C TYR A 101 -37.11 -0.27 -24.17
N SER A 102 -37.36 0.56 -25.20
CA SER A 102 -36.57 1.74 -25.49
C SER A 102 -36.59 2.75 -24.33
N ASN A 103 -37.77 2.99 -23.74
CA ASN A 103 -37.93 3.86 -22.58
C ASN A 103 -37.20 3.29 -21.36
N GLN A 104 -37.30 1.97 -21.12
CA GLN A 104 -36.55 1.32 -20.02
C GLN A 104 -35.02 1.41 -20.20
N VAL A 105 -34.51 1.21 -21.42
CA VAL A 105 -33.09 1.38 -21.75
C VAL A 105 -32.63 2.81 -21.46
N SER A 106 -33.43 3.81 -21.85
CA SER A 106 -33.12 5.24 -21.54
C SER A 106 -33.12 5.51 -20.04
N GLU A 107 -34.16 5.04 -19.33
CA GLU A 107 -34.29 5.22 -17.88
C GLU A 107 -33.11 4.60 -17.11
N TYR A 108 -32.82 3.32 -17.36
CA TYR A 108 -31.73 2.63 -16.65
C TYR A 108 -30.36 3.19 -17.01
N SER A 109 -30.14 3.62 -18.26
CA SER A 109 -28.92 4.31 -18.67
C SER A 109 -28.73 5.62 -17.92
N GLY A 110 -29.79 6.41 -17.74
CA GLY A 110 -29.79 7.64 -16.95
C GLY A 110 -29.44 7.39 -15.48
N LYS A 111 -30.07 6.40 -14.84
CA LYS A 111 -29.78 6.01 -13.45
C LYS A 111 -28.35 5.54 -13.25
N ILE A 112 -27.81 4.76 -14.20
CA ILE A 112 -26.41 4.29 -14.18
C ILE A 112 -25.45 5.47 -14.25
N ASN A 113 -25.70 6.44 -15.13
CA ASN A 113 -24.82 7.60 -15.27
C ASN A 113 -24.85 8.49 -14.01
N SER A 114 -26.03 8.69 -13.41
CA SER A 114 -26.15 9.41 -12.13
C SER A 114 -25.38 8.72 -11.02
N LEU A 115 -25.55 7.40 -10.86
CA LEU A 115 -24.85 6.64 -9.84
C LEU A 115 -23.32 6.64 -10.02
N LYS A 116 -22.83 6.60 -11.26
CA LYS A 116 -21.40 6.75 -11.54
C LYS A 116 -20.86 8.08 -11.01
N ALA A 117 -21.50 9.19 -11.36
CA ALA A 117 -21.07 10.52 -10.92
C ALA A 117 -21.11 10.64 -9.37
N GLU A 118 -22.15 10.07 -8.73
CA GLU A 118 -22.27 10.06 -7.29
C GLU A 118 -21.16 9.23 -6.61
N ILE A 119 -20.85 8.06 -7.15
CA ILE A 119 -19.75 7.20 -6.66
C ILE A 119 -18.41 7.91 -6.82
N GLU A 120 -18.14 8.53 -7.98
CA GLU A 120 -16.91 9.29 -8.22
C GLU A 120 -16.76 10.46 -7.24
N SER A 121 -17.85 11.19 -6.95
CA SER A 121 -17.85 12.25 -5.96
C SER A 121 -17.55 11.74 -4.54
N LEU A 122 -18.14 10.60 -4.15
CA LEU A 122 -17.89 9.98 -2.85
C LEU A 122 -16.44 9.48 -2.72
N LEU A 123 -15.90 8.87 -3.77
CA LEU A 123 -14.49 8.43 -3.80
C LEU A 123 -13.52 9.62 -3.75
N SER A 124 -13.86 10.74 -4.36
CA SER A 124 -13.10 12.00 -4.20
C SER A 124 -13.12 12.48 -2.74
N THR A 125 -14.26 12.35 -2.04
CA THR A 125 -14.35 12.66 -0.61
C THR A 125 -13.48 11.72 0.22
N VAL A 126 -13.46 10.42 -0.09
CA VAL A 126 -12.55 9.45 0.56
C VAL A 126 -11.10 9.88 0.36
N SER A 127 -10.72 10.22 -0.85
CA SER A 127 -9.35 10.65 -1.19
C SER A 127 -8.95 11.93 -0.46
N SER A 128 -9.84 12.93 -0.40
CA SER A 128 -9.56 14.21 0.28
C SER A 128 -9.49 14.10 1.80
N ASN A 129 -10.13 13.09 2.39
CA ASN A 129 -10.06 12.78 3.82
C ASN A 129 -9.03 11.70 4.14
N ARG A 130 -8.24 11.26 3.16
CA ARG A 130 -7.08 10.43 3.41
C ARG A 130 -6.17 11.20 4.37
N LEU A 131 -5.96 10.63 5.55
CA LEU A 131 -5.00 11.15 6.50
C LEU A 131 -3.65 11.17 5.78
N ALA A 132 -3.15 12.37 5.48
CA ALA A 132 -1.74 12.50 5.22
C ALA A 132 -1.07 11.89 6.44
N ALA A 133 -0.35 10.81 6.26
CA ALA A 133 0.46 10.25 7.32
C ALA A 133 1.43 11.35 7.72
N THR A 134 1.04 12.18 8.68
CA THR A 134 1.91 13.12 9.38
C THR A 134 2.71 12.35 10.43
N SER A 135 2.94 11.06 10.18
CA SER A 135 4.07 10.43 10.81
C SER A 135 5.29 11.20 10.28
N SER A 136 6.29 11.31 11.07
CA SER A 136 7.67 11.51 10.64
C SER A 136 8.07 10.32 9.75
N THR A 137 7.36 10.10 8.63
CA THR A 137 7.86 9.29 7.55
C THR A 137 9.13 10.00 7.13
N PRO A 138 10.25 9.33 7.21
CA PRO A 138 11.47 9.85 6.65
C PRO A 138 11.11 10.33 5.23
N ASN A 139 11.55 11.51 4.86
CA ASN A 139 11.19 12.13 3.59
C ASN A 139 11.62 11.18 2.47
N LEU A 140 10.70 10.70 1.65
CA LEU A 140 11.00 9.80 0.53
C LEU A 140 12.07 10.37 -0.42
N ASN A 141 12.26 11.71 -0.40
CA ASN A 141 13.35 12.39 -1.12
C ASN A 141 14.74 12.05 -0.55
N ASP A 142 14.82 11.44 0.64
CA ASP A 142 16.10 11.06 1.27
C ASP A 142 16.40 9.56 1.07
N PHE A 143 15.61 8.82 0.30
CA PHE A 143 15.86 7.42 0.01
C PHE A 143 17.02 7.29 -1.00
N VAL A 144 18.14 6.76 -0.53
CA VAL A 144 19.35 6.60 -1.35
C VAL A 144 19.26 5.33 -2.18
N ASN A 145 19.33 5.45 -3.51
CA ASN A 145 19.42 4.32 -4.41
C ASN A 145 20.88 3.84 -4.54
N TYR A 146 21.14 2.62 -4.11
CA TYR A 146 22.39 1.94 -4.40
C TYR A 146 22.19 0.96 -5.55
N TYR A 147 23.15 0.97 -6.51
CA TYR A 147 23.14 0.04 -7.63
C TYR A 147 24.25 -0.99 -7.50
N GLN A 148 23.89 -2.26 -7.36
CA GLN A 148 24.84 -3.37 -7.13
C GLN A 148 25.93 -3.46 -8.19
N TYR A 149 25.64 -3.09 -9.44
CA TYR A 149 26.61 -3.10 -10.55
C TYR A 149 27.76 -2.12 -10.38
N ASN A 150 27.70 -1.19 -9.43
CA ASN A 150 28.80 -0.28 -9.09
C ASN A 150 29.80 -0.89 -8.11
N TYR A 151 29.57 -2.12 -7.62
CA TYR A 151 30.39 -2.77 -6.59
C TYR A 151 31.00 -4.07 -7.09
N SER A 152 32.30 -4.04 -7.40
CA SER A 152 33.07 -5.22 -7.83
C SER A 152 33.63 -6.04 -6.68
N ASP A 153 33.31 -5.69 -5.43
CA ASP A 153 33.78 -6.35 -4.24
C ASP A 153 33.30 -7.80 -4.20
N PRO A 154 34.16 -8.72 -3.69
CA PRO A 154 33.80 -10.14 -3.59
C PRO A 154 32.55 -10.35 -2.72
N TYR A 155 31.70 -11.29 -3.13
CA TYR A 155 30.58 -11.74 -2.31
C TYR A 155 30.83 -13.19 -1.84
N TYR A 156 30.49 -14.21 -2.61
CA TYR A 156 30.74 -15.60 -2.23
C TYR A 156 31.18 -16.45 -3.45
N ALA A 157 31.93 -17.51 -3.19
CA ALA A 157 32.29 -18.51 -4.20
C ALA A 157 32.77 -17.95 -5.56
N GLY A 158 33.52 -16.84 -5.53
CA GLY A 158 34.06 -16.19 -6.73
C GLY A 158 33.08 -15.26 -7.43
N THR A 159 31.91 -14.97 -6.86
CA THR A 159 30.98 -13.94 -7.34
C THR A 159 31.26 -12.58 -6.68
N THR A 160 30.71 -11.54 -7.28
CA THR A 160 30.79 -10.15 -6.78
C THR A 160 29.43 -9.65 -6.33
N ILE A 161 29.41 -8.49 -5.64
CA ILE A 161 28.15 -7.80 -5.29
C ILE A 161 27.38 -7.44 -6.57
N ALA A 162 28.09 -7.01 -7.63
CA ALA A 162 27.48 -6.71 -8.93
C ALA A 162 26.66 -7.88 -9.49
N GLU A 163 27.10 -9.11 -9.26
CA GLU A 163 26.49 -10.32 -9.84
C GLU A 163 25.40 -10.91 -8.95
N ALA A 164 25.57 -10.89 -7.62
CA ALA A 164 24.71 -11.62 -6.69
C ALA A 164 24.23 -10.81 -5.48
N GLY A 165 24.55 -9.51 -5.40
CA GLY A 165 24.33 -8.67 -4.23
C GLY A 165 22.98 -7.97 -4.17
N CYS A 166 21.97 -8.36 -4.95
CA CYS A 166 20.69 -7.66 -4.96
C CYS A 166 20.03 -7.57 -3.58
N GLY A 167 20.05 -8.65 -2.79
CA GLY A 167 19.46 -8.68 -1.45
C GLY A 167 20.22 -7.80 -0.45
N THR A 168 21.57 -7.88 -0.44
CA THR A 168 22.40 -7.07 0.46
C THR A 168 22.38 -5.58 0.07
N THR A 169 22.32 -5.26 -1.23
CA THR A 169 22.18 -3.88 -1.72
C THR A 169 20.79 -3.32 -1.37
N SER A 170 19.72 -4.10 -1.53
CA SER A 170 18.38 -3.71 -1.10
C SER A 170 18.35 -3.39 0.40
N MET A 171 18.97 -4.24 1.21
CA MET A 171 19.01 -4.03 2.66
C MET A 171 19.88 -2.81 3.04
N ALA A 172 20.98 -2.57 2.34
CA ALA A 172 21.79 -1.36 2.54
C ALA A 172 20.98 -0.07 2.35
N MET A 173 20.13 -0.02 1.33
CA MET A 173 19.21 1.10 1.09
C MET A 173 18.23 1.28 2.25
N VAL A 174 17.61 0.20 2.72
CA VAL A 174 16.65 0.22 3.85
C VAL A 174 17.33 0.65 5.14
N LEU A 175 18.52 0.10 5.46
CA LEU A 175 19.27 0.46 6.65
C LEU A 175 19.71 1.93 6.64
N THR A 176 20.24 2.41 5.52
CA THR A 176 20.63 3.81 5.37
C THR A 176 19.44 4.73 5.64
N TYR A 177 18.30 4.40 5.04
CA TYR A 177 17.08 5.19 5.18
C TYR A 177 16.54 5.20 6.61
N LEU A 178 16.34 4.02 7.23
CA LEU A 178 15.73 3.91 8.55
C LEU A 178 16.66 4.34 9.69
N THR A 179 17.96 4.15 9.57
CA THR A 179 18.92 4.53 10.62
C THR A 179 19.37 5.99 10.52
N GLY A 180 19.26 6.59 9.33
CA GLY A 180 19.82 7.92 9.02
C GLY A 180 21.34 7.93 8.98
N LYS A 181 21.98 6.75 8.90
CA LYS A 181 23.43 6.57 8.77
C LYS A 181 23.72 5.79 7.51
N GLU A 182 24.75 6.18 6.79
CA GLU A 182 25.16 5.45 5.61
C GLU A 182 25.56 4.02 5.98
N VAL A 183 24.91 3.04 5.36
CA VAL A 183 25.28 1.62 5.38
C VAL A 183 25.49 1.23 3.92
N SER A 184 26.74 1.01 3.54
CA SER A 184 27.07 0.71 2.14
C SER A 184 26.70 -0.73 1.75
N PRO A 185 26.47 -1.01 0.46
CA PRO A 185 26.31 -2.39 -0.04
C PRO A 185 27.46 -3.32 0.35
N VAL A 186 28.70 -2.80 0.44
CA VAL A 186 29.86 -3.56 0.88
C VAL A 186 29.73 -3.95 2.35
N GLU A 187 29.33 -3.04 3.22
CA GLU A 187 29.11 -3.29 4.64
C GLU A 187 28.00 -4.34 4.86
N ALA A 188 26.85 -4.15 4.19
CA ALA A 188 25.73 -5.09 4.24
C ALA A 188 26.10 -6.49 3.71
N THR A 189 26.95 -6.57 2.68
CA THR A 189 27.45 -7.83 2.14
C THR A 189 28.46 -8.49 3.10
N ASN A 190 29.36 -7.73 3.70
CA ASN A 190 30.29 -8.26 4.70
C ASN A 190 29.54 -8.81 5.92
N TYR A 191 28.45 -8.18 6.33
CA TYR A 191 27.58 -8.74 7.35
C TYR A 191 27.05 -10.13 6.94
N SER A 192 26.53 -10.26 5.72
CA SER A 192 26.02 -11.53 5.19
C SER A 192 27.11 -12.63 5.19
N LEU A 193 28.32 -12.29 4.77
CA LEU A 193 29.46 -13.22 4.76
C LEU A 193 29.82 -13.68 6.17
N ASN A 194 29.94 -12.74 7.11
CA ASN A 194 30.34 -13.02 8.49
C ASN A 194 29.29 -13.86 9.26
N HIS A 195 28.04 -13.84 8.82
CA HIS A 195 26.94 -14.56 9.46
C HIS A 195 26.44 -15.78 8.65
N GLY A 196 27.08 -16.09 7.52
CA GLY A 196 26.70 -17.24 6.68
C GLY A 196 25.29 -17.14 6.12
N THR A 197 24.78 -15.90 5.87
CA THR A 197 23.43 -15.65 5.36
C THR A 197 23.42 -15.45 3.86
N TYR A 198 24.14 -16.28 3.13
CA TYR A 198 24.14 -16.35 1.67
C TYR A 198 23.83 -17.78 1.20
N VAL A 199 23.33 -17.91 -0.02
CA VAL A 199 23.08 -19.20 -0.67
C VAL A 199 23.95 -19.28 -1.92
N ASN A 200 24.87 -20.26 -1.92
CA ASN A 200 25.81 -20.43 -3.02
C ASN A 200 25.08 -20.61 -4.36
N GLY A 201 25.40 -19.79 -5.35
CA GLY A 201 24.74 -19.77 -6.66
C GLY A 201 23.37 -19.11 -6.71
N GLN A 202 22.82 -18.63 -5.56
CA GLN A 202 21.48 -18.00 -5.50
C GLN A 202 21.47 -16.61 -4.85
N GLY A 203 22.55 -16.17 -4.20
CA GLY A 203 22.67 -14.86 -3.59
C GLY A 203 22.30 -14.85 -2.09
N THR A 204 21.49 -13.88 -1.67
CA THR A 204 21.17 -13.64 -0.27
C THR A 204 20.11 -14.62 0.26
N ALA A 205 20.38 -15.25 1.41
CA ALA A 205 19.42 -16.10 2.10
C ALA A 205 18.27 -15.23 2.71
N TRP A 206 17.05 -15.73 2.72
CA TRP A 206 15.90 -15.00 3.28
C TRP A 206 16.06 -14.68 4.77
N SER A 207 16.69 -15.55 5.55
CA SER A 207 17.01 -15.33 6.96
C SER A 207 17.93 -14.13 7.23
N TYR A 208 18.58 -13.61 6.19
CA TYR A 208 19.44 -12.42 6.27
C TYR A 208 18.70 -11.20 6.78
N PHE A 209 17.49 -10.96 6.24
CA PHE A 209 16.74 -9.73 6.52
C PHE A 209 16.38 -9.58 7.99
N GLY A 210 15.80 -10.59 8.61
CA GLY A 210 15.50 -10.56 10.05
C GLY A 210 16.73 -10.46 10.93
N LYS A 211 17.83 -11.15 10.55
CA LYS A 211 19.05 -11.17 11.34
C LYS A 211 19.75 -9.80 11.38
N ILE A 212 19.99 -9.20 10.22
CA ILE A 212 20.66 -7.90 10.14
C ILE A 212 19.80 -6.79 10.74
N SER A 213 18.48 -6.83 10.55
CA SER A 213 17.55 -5.87 11.14
C SER A 213 17.63 -5.83 12.65
N SER A 214 17.67 -7.00 13.31
CA SER A 214 17.81 -7.12 14.75
C SER A 214 19.10 -6.47 15.27
N ASP A 215 20.21 -6.66 14.57
CA ASP A 215 21.50 -6.12 14.99
C ASP A 215 21.59 -4.60 14.75
N TYR A 216 20.84 -4.05 13.80
CA TYR A 216 20.72 -2.62 13.56
C TYR A 216 19.59 -1.94 14.34
N GLY A 217 18.84 -2.69 15.13
CA GLY A 217 17.75 -2.18 15.99
C GLY A 217 16.56 -1.65 15.19
N ILE A 218 16.27 -2.27 14.04
CA ILE A 218 15.06 -2.02 13.26
C ILE A 218 14.12 -3.24 13.29
N ASN A 219 12.83 -2.97 13.19
CA ASN A 219 11.84 -4.04 13.10
C ASN A 219 11.86 -4.66 11.70
N CYS A 220 11.67 -5.98 11.63
CA CYS A 220 11.52 -6.74 10.39
C CYS A 220 10.37 -7.73 10.54
N GLU A 221 9.37 -7.62 9.68
CA GLU A 221 8.21 -8.51 9.67
C GLU A 221 8.15 -9.23 8.31
N GLU A 222 8.28 -10.55 8.33
CA GLU A 222 8.11 -11.41 7.14
C GLU A 222 6.62 -11.71 6.98
N SER A 223 6.09 -11.54 5.77
CA SER A 223 4.67 -11.76 5.48
C SER A 223 4.49 -12.22 4.04
N GLY A 224 3.45 -13.02 3.81
CA GLY A 224 3.12 -13.49 2.46
C GLY A 224 2.75 -12.34 1.53
N VAL A 225 3.08 -12.50 0.25
CA VAL A 225 2.79 -11.49 -0.78
C VAL A 225 1.29 -11.40 -1.06
N SER A 226 0.72 -10.24 -0.81
CA SER A 226 -0.66 -9.90 -1.15
C SER A 226 -0.83 -8.39 -1.37
N SER A 227 -1.84 -8.00 -2.13
CA SER A 227 -2.16 -6.57 -2.31
C SER A 227 -2.40 -5.89 -0.96
N GLN A 228 -3.06 -6.58 -0.03
CA GLN A 228 -3.37 -6.04 1.29
C GLN A 228 -2.10 -5.79 2.11
N ASN A 229 -1.17 -6.76 2.14
CA ASN A 229 0.07 -6.63 2.91
C ASN A 229 0.98 -5.55 2.33
N ILE A 230 1.11 -5.47 1.00
CA ILE A 230 1.89 -4.41 0.33
C ILE A 230 1.31 -3.03 0.68
N VAL A 231 0.00 -2.83 0.43
CA VAL A 231 -0.65 -1.55 0.66
C VAL A 231 -0.60 -1.17 2.15
N ASN A 232 -0.89 -2.10 3.05
CA ASN A 232 -0.84 -1.84 4.49
C ASN A 232 0.57 -1.42 4.94
N SER A 233 1.61 -2.16 4.53
CA SER A 233 2.98 -1.83 4.92
C SER A 233 3.38 -0.43 4.44
N LEU A 234 3.18 -0.14 3.15
CA LEU A 234 3.56 1.15 2.57
C LEU A 234 2.72 2.32 3.09
N SER A 235 1.42 2.12 3.31
CA SER A 235 0.54 3.17 3.87
C SER A 235 0.85 3.49 5.34
N ASN A 236 1.47 2.55 6.06
CA ASN A 236 1.97 2.77 7.42
C ASN A 236 3.42 3.29 7.46
N GLY A 237 3.98 3.72 6.31
CA GLY A 237 5.31 4.30 6.21
C GLY A 237 6.46 3.29 6.34
N LYS A 238 6.17 1.99 6.29
CA LYS A 238 7.20 0.95 6.24
C LYS A 238 7.84 0.89 4.84
N THR A 239 9.12 0.58 4.78
CA THR A 239 9.75 0.12 3.54
C THR A 239 9.58 -1.39 3.41
N VAL A 240 9.57 -1.90 2.18
CA VAL A 240 9.37 -3.33 1.95
C VAL A 240 10.44 -3.86 1.00
N ILE A 241 11.11 -4.93 1.36
CA ILE A 241 11.92 -5.71 0.41
C ILE A 241 11.07 -6.87 -0.09
N MET A 242 11.05 -7.06 -1.41
CA MET A 242 10.37 -8.20 -2.05
C MET A 242 11.37 -9.10 -2.77
N SER A 243 11.20 -10.40 -2.57
CA SER A 243 11.79 -11.43 -3.43
C SER A 243 10.90 -11.61 -4.66
N MET A 244 11.43 -11.36 -5.84
CA MET A 244 10.72 -11.45 -7.11
C MET A 244 11.04 -12.73 -7.85
N GLY A 245 10.02 -13.31 -8.48
CA GLY A 245 10.14 -14.38 -9.45
C GLY A 245 10.32 -13.86 -10.88
N PRO A 246 10.32 -14.77 -11.88
CA PRO A 246 10.40 -14.40 -13.29
C PRO A 246 9.26 -13.44 -13.69
N GLY A 247 9.63 -12.35 -14.37
CA GLY A 247 8.69 -11.31 -14.81
C GLY A 247 9.40 -10.02 -15.21
N THR A 248 8.84 -8.89 -14.80
CA THR A 248 9.32 -7.53 -15.10
C THR A 248 10.72 -7.25 -14.55
N PHE A 249 11.01 -7.78 -13.35
CA PHE A 249 12.24 -7.44 -12.61
C PHE A 249 13.39 -8.41 -12.88
N THR A 250 13.10 -9.65 -13.24
CA THR A 250 14.11 -10.70 -13.39
C THR A 250 13.61 -11.86 -14.25
N ARG A 251 14.54 -12.66 -14.77
CA ARG A 251 14.22 -13.94 -15.42
C ARG A 251 14.33 -15.15 -14.48
N SER A 252 14.91 -14.98 -13.30
CA SER A 252 15.18 -16.09 -12.35
C SER A 252 14.72 -15.74 -10.91
N GLY A 253 15.40 -14.83 -10.26
CA GLY A 253 15.16 -14.33 -8.91
C GLY A 253 15.85 -12.99 -8.73
N HIS A 254 15.25 -12.11 -7.92
CA HIS A 254 15.78 -10.77 -7.64
C HIS A 254 15.17 -10.22 -6.35
N PHE A 255 15.85 -9.27 -5.73
CA PHE A 255 15.29 -8.48 -4.64
C PHE A 255 15.17 -7.03 -5.06
N ILE A 256 14.03 -6.42 -4.71
CA ILE A 256 13.75 -5.00 -4.93
C ILE A 256 13.23 -4.38 -3.64
N VAL A 257 13.29 -3.06 -3.51
CA VAL A 257 12.71 -2.31 -2.40
C VAL A 257 11.48 -1.56 -2.87
N LEU A 258 10.36 -1.70 -2.17
CA LEU A 258 9.20 -0.84 -2.34
C LEU A 258 9.34 0.31 -1.35
N THR A 259 9.36 1.53 -1.86
CA THR A 259 9.69 2.73 -1.09
C THR A 259 8.45 3.53 -0.70
N GLY A 260 7.34 3.38 -1.40
CA GLY A 260 6.10 4.07 -1.09
C GLY A 260 4.96 3.74 -2.05
N ILE A 261 3.76 4.11 -1.65
CA ILE A 261 2.56 4.05 -2.48
C ILE A 261 2.17 5.48 -2.91
N ASN A 262 1.93 5.65 -4.20
CA ASN A 262 1.59 6.94 -4.80
C ASN A 262 0.08 7.20 -4.74
N ASP A 263 -0.33 8.45 -4.95
CA ASP A 263 -1.74 8.86 -4.92
C ASP A 263 -2.61 8.18 -5.99
N ASP A 264 -2.02 7.75 -7.09
CA ASP A 264 -2.68 6.97 -8.15
C ASP A 264 -2.77 5.47 -7.84
N GLY A 265 -2.28 5.03 -6.67
CA GLY A 265 -2.26 3.64 -6.23
C GLY A 265 -1.11 2.81 -6.79
N THR A 266 -0.21 3.40 -7.56
CA THR A 266 1.03 2.75 -7.98
C THR A 266 2.07 2.76 -6.86
N VAL A 267 3.07 1.91 -6.99
CA VAL A 267 4.14 1.73 -6.00
C VAL A 267 5.46 2.17 -6.60
N SER A 268 6.18 3.00 -5.86
CA SER A 268 7.55 3.39 -6.17
C SER A 268 8.53 2.30 -5.74
N VAL A 269 9.50 2.01 -6.59
CA VAL A 269 10.46 0.92 -6.42
C VAL A 269 11.88 1.48 -6.47
N ALA A 270 12.76 0.94 -5.62
CA ALA A 270 14.20 1.05 -5.77
C ALA A 270 14.76 -0.33 -6.13
N ASP A 271 15.22 -0.46 -7.37
CA ASP A 271 15.77 -1.70 -7.90
C ASP A 271 17.31 -1.63 -7.88
N PRO A 272 18.00 -2.48 -7.10
CA PRO A 272 19.45 -2.43 -6.99
C PRO A 272 20.18 -2.76 -8.29
N ASN A 273 19.50 -3.26 -9.31
CA ASN A 273 20.10 -3.65 -10.58
C ASN A 273 19.56 -2.86 -11.79
N SER A 274 18.77 -1.80 -11.58
CA SER A 274 18.25 -0.99 -12.69
C SER A 274 17.80 0.40 -12.25
N GLU A 275 18.47 1.40 -12.74
CA GLU A 275 18.04 2.79 -12.59
C GLU A 275 16.71 3.06 -13.33
N GLU A 276 16.51 2.48 -14.50
CA GLU A 276 15.27 2.61 -15.27
C GLU A 276 14.08 2.08 -14.46
N ARG A 277 14.21 0.88 -13.86
CA ARG A 277 13.15 0.32 -13.03
C ARG A 277 12.93 1.10 -11.74
N SER A 278 13.97 1.72 -11.18
CA SER A 278 13.87 2.59 -10.00
C SER A 278 13.14 3.91 -10.30
N ASN A 279 13.15 4.35 -11.56
CA ASN A 279 12.45 5.54 -12.03
C ASN A 279 11.03 5.23 -12.57
N THR A 280 10.55 4.02 -12.40
CA THR A 280 9.24 3.56 -12.88
C THR A 280 8.34 3.19 -11.71
N ASN A 281 7.06 3.59 -11.78
CA ASN A 281 6.05 3.19 -10.81
C ASN A 281 5.31 1.93 -11.30
N TYR A 282 4.94 1.04 -10.39
CA TYR A 282 4.35 -0.25 -10.71
C TYR A 282 2.99 -0.44 -10.08
N ASN A 283 2.07 -1.10 -10.79
CA ASN A 283 0.81 -1.53 -10.20
C ASN A 283 1.05 -2.59 -9.11
N VAL A 284 0.30 -2.52 -8.03
CA VAL A 284 0.33 -3.53 -6.95
C VAL A 284 0.11 -4.93 -7.49
N SER A 285 -0.77 -5.09 -8.50
CA SER A 285 -1.04 -6.39 -9.13
C SER A 285 0.19 -7.01 -9.82
N THR A 286 1.06 -6.21 -10.43
CA THR A 286 2.32 -6.69 -11.02
C THR A 286 3.23 -7.24 -9.92
N LEU A 287 3.37 -6.51 -8.81
CA LEU A 287 4.19 -6.92 -7.67
C LEU A 287 3.67 -8.20 -7.03
N VAL A 288 2.35 -8.35 -6.88
CA VAL A 288 1.72 -9.55 -6.33
C VAL A 288 1.91 -10.75 -7.25
N ASN A 289 1.72 -10.58 -8.56
CA ASN A 289 1.82 -11.68 -9.51
C ASN A 289 3.25 -12.22 -9.66
N GLU A 290 4.25 -11.37 -9.49
CA GLU A 290 5.66 -11.72 -9.66
C GLU A 290 6.40 -11.95 -8.34
N GLY A 291 5.83 -11.54 -7.20
CA GLY A 291 6.41 -11.66 -5.87
C GLY A 291 6.37 -13.08 -5.33
N LYS A 292 7.40 -13.46 -4.57
CA LYS A 292 7.52 -14.76 -3.88
C LYS A 292 7.41 -14.61 -2.38
N GLU A 293 8.02 -13.57 -1.81
CA GLU A 293 8.04 -13.29 -0.38
C GLU A 293 8.29 -11.79 -0.16
N MET A 294 7.91 -11.28 1.00
CA MET A 294 8.15 -9.89 1.37
C MET A 294 8.49 -9.70 2.86
N TRP A 295 9.34 -8.73 3.11
CA TRP A 295 9.71 -8.27 4.46
C TRP A 295 9.43 -6.78 4.56
N SER A 296 8.71 -6.36 5.60
CA SER A 296 8.45 -4.96 5.89
C SER A 296 9.33 -4.49 7.05
N PHE A 297 9.81 -3.24 6.95
CA PHE A 297 10.76 -2.66 7.88
C PHE A 297 10.30 -1.30 8.39
N ASP A 298 10.48 -1.08 9.69
CA ASP A 298 10.29 0.21 10.37
C ASP A 298 11.25 0.35 11.55
N LYS A 299 11.22 1.51 12.21
CA LYS A 299 12.09 1.81 13.37
C LYS A 299 11.23 2.01 14.61
#